data_2e8cc487142ed6790bf37f97ff37e1c1
#
_entry.id   2e8cc487142ed6790bf37f97ff37e1c1
#
_cell.length_a   1.000
_cell.length_b   1.000
_cell.length_c   1.000
_cell.angle_alpha   90.00
_cell.angle_beta   90.00
_cell.angle_gamma   90.00
#
_symmetry.space_group_name_H-M   'P 1'
#
loop_
_entity.id
_entity.type
_entity.pdbx_description
1 polymer ?
#
loop_
_entity_poly.entity_id
_entity_poly.type
_entity_poly.pdbx_seq_one_letter_code
_entity_poly.pdbx_strand_id
1 'polypeptide(L)'
;RGHKGAKSRSGYSRKIGFEGGQMPLQRRVPKFGFTNINRKEYQGINLDVIQELVDNKKVKDELDFNSIVELRLARKNELVKILGRGELKAKIKVTAHKFTASAKSAIEAAGGEAVTL
;
A
#
# COMPACT_ATOMS: atom_id res chain seq x y z
N ARG A 1 6.23 37.48 -23.83
CA ARG A 1 5.07 37.09 -23.00
C ARG A 1 3.71 37.19 -23.71
N GLY A 2 3.67 37.64 -24.94
CA GLY A 2 2.46 37.80 -25.70
C GLY A 2 1.82 39.17 -25.57
N HIS A 3 0.52 39.29 -25.92
CA HIS A 3 -0.18 40.58 -26.00
C HIS A 3 -0.72 41.05 -24.63
N LYS A 4 -2.00 41.20 -24.43
CA LYS A 4 -2.58 41.76 -23.19
C LYS A 4 -3.20 40.78 -22.22
N GLY A 5 -3.02 39.49 -22.41
CA GLY A 5 -3.60 38.46 -21.54
C GLY A 5 -2.96 38.41 -20.14
N ALA A 6 -3.54 37.67 -19.24
CA ALA A 6 -3.03 37.48 -17.88
C ALA A 6 -1.61 36.94 -17.83
N LYS A 7 -1.25 36.09 -18.77
CA LYS A 7 0.10 35.50 -18.90
C LYS A 7 1.18 36.52 -19.26
N SER A 8 0.81 37.68 -19.79
CA SER A 8 1.74 38.78 -20.12
C SER A 8 2.04 39.71 -18.94
N ARG A 9 1.41 39.52 -17.81
CA ARG A 9 1.54 40.33 -16.61
C ARG A 9 2.42 39.67 -15.56
N SER A 10 2.94 40.47 -14.64
CA SER A 10 3.64 39.95 -13.46
C SER A 10 2.69 39.23 -12.53
N GLY A 11 3.19 38.25 -11.80
CA GLY A 11 2.39 37.54 -10.81
C GLY A 11 1.39 36.52 -11.38
N TYR A 12 1.45 36.24 -12.66
CA TYR A 12 0.56 35.22 -13.24
C TYR A 12 0.88 33.83 -12.68
N SER A 13 -0.13 33.14 -12.23
CA SER A 13 -0.08 31.73 -11.91
C SER A 13 -1.18 30.96 -12.66
N ARG A 14 -0.92 29.69 -12.95
CA ARG A 14 -1.90 28.85 -13.62
C ARG A 14 -3.12 28.63 -12.73
N LYS A 15 -4.30 28.88 -13.25
CA LYS A 15 -5.56 28.64 -12.54
C LYS A 15 -5.89 27.15 -12.59
N ILE A 16 -5.85 26.50 -11.46
CA ILE A 16 -6.17 25.07 -11.35
C ILE A 16 -7.69 24.87 -11.49
N GLY A 17 -8.10 23.94 -12.37
CA GLY A 17 -9.50 23.62 -12.59
C GLY A 17 -10.30 24.66 -13.36
N PHE A 18 -9.64 25.67 -13.97
CA PHE A 18 -10.31 26.69 -14.78
C PHE A 18 -10.59 26.15 -16.19
N GLU A 19 -11.82 26.25 -16.66
CA GLU A 19 -12.31 25.76 -17.96
C GLU A 19 -12.82 26.90 -18.87
N GLY A 20 -12.08 27.99 -19.01
CA GLY A 20 -12.39 29.08 -19.91
C GLY A 20 -13.67 29.87 -19.57
N GLY A 21 -14.11 29.88 -18.32
CA GLY A 21 -15.35 30.52 -17.88
C GLY A 21 -16.55 29.57 -17.82
N GLN A 22 -16.45 28.37 -18.40
CA GLN A 22 -17.44 27.31 -18.21
C GLN A 22 -17.42 26.85 -16.75
N MET A 23 -18.56 26.44 -16.20
CA MET A 23 -18.64 25.91 -14.85
C MET A 23 -17.74 24.68 -14.71
N PRO A 24 -16.71 24.73 -13.84
CA PRO A 24 -15.71 23.67 -13.73
C PRO A 24 -16.31 22.33 -13.32
N LEU A 25 -15.63 21.23 -13.66
CA LEU A 25 -16.07 19.89 -13.33
C LEU A 25 -16.37 19.71 -11.82
N GLN A 26 -15.57 20.29 -10.97
CA GLN A 26 -15.76 20.28 -9.51
C GLN A 26 -17.09 20.85 -9.03
N ARG A 27 -17.73 21.73 -9.84
CA ARG A 27 -19.06 22.29 -9.55
C ARG A 27 -20.19 21.55 -10.23
N ARG A 28 -19.88 20.85 -11.33
CA ARG A 28 -20.89 20.09 -12.11
C ARG A 28 -21.22 18.74 -11.49
N VAL A 29 -20.25 18.11 -10.82
CA VAL A 29 -20.44 16.80 -10.19
C VAL A 29 -20.99 16.95 -8.77
N PRO A 30 -21.89 16.06 -8.32
CA PRO A 30 -22.42 16.12 -6.96
C PRO A 30 -21.34 15.75 -5.94
N LYS A 31 -21.47 16.31 -4.76
CA LYS A 31 -20.66 15.90 -3.61
C LYS A 31 -21.13 14.53 -3.13
N PHE A 32 -20.21 13.67 -2.76
CA PHE A 32 -20.53 12.35 -2.22
C PHE A 32 -19.49 11.89 -1.22
N GLY A 33 -19.89 10.93 -0.40
CA GLY A 33 -19.01 10.29 0.52
C GLY A 33 -18.61 11.14 1.74
N PHE A 34 -17.84 10.54 2.59
CA PHE A 34 -17.28 11.15 3.81
C PHE A 34 -15.97 10.45 4.17
N THR A 35 -15.16 11.11 4.98
CA THR A 35 -13.95 10.50 5.52
C THR A 35 -14.29 9.67 6.76
N ASN A 36 -14.10 8.36 6.69
CA ASN A 36 -14.32 7.48 7.84
C ASN A 36 -13.11 7.53 8.76
N ILE A 37 -13.28 8.12 9.94
CA ILE A 37 -12.22 8.25 10.95
C ILE A 37 -11.82 6.91 11.59
N ASN A 38 -12.69 5.89 11.50
CA ASN A 38 -12.43 4.54 12.01
C ASN A 38 -11.88 3.59 10.95
N ARG A 39 -11.52 4.11 9.78
CA ARG A 39 -10.97 3.30 8.69
C ARG A 39 -9.64 2.66 9.09
N LYS A 40 -9.56 1.35 8.88
CA LYS A 40 -8.32 0.58 9.02
C LYS A 40 -7.81 0.18 7.65
N GLU A 41 -6.57 0.53 7.37
CA GLU A 41 -5.90 0.15 6.13
C GLU A 41 -4.78 -0.84 6.44
N TYR A 42 -4.61 -1.82 5.57
CA TYR A 42 -3.57 -2.83 5.70
C TYR A 42 -2.56 -2.69 4.56
N GLN A 43 -1.28 -2.78 4.89
CA GLN A 43 -0.23 -2.95 3.91
C GLN A 43 -0.18 -4.43 3.51
N GLY A 44 -0.46 -4.71 2.24
CA GLY A 44 -0.43 -6.08 1.72
C GLY A 44 0.98 -6.54 1.36
N ILE A 45 1.35 -7.71 1.83
CA ILE A 45 2.60 -8.40 1.47
C ILE A 45 2.23 -9.77 0.91
N ASN A 46 2.67 -10.05 -0.31
CA ASN A 46 2.39 -11.31 -0.97
C ASN A 46 3.42 -12.39 -0.63
N LEU A 47 3.06 -13.65 -0.81
CA LEU A 47 3.93 -14.79 -0.55
C LEU A 47 5.15 -14.82 -1.48
N ASP A 48 5.03 -14.36 -2.71
CA ASP A 48 6.15 -14.25 -3.65
C ASP A 48 7.25 -13.31 -3.14
N VAL A 49 6.87 -12.19 -2.52
CA VAL A 49 7.81 -11.26 -1.89
C VAL A 49 8.56 -11.94 -0.74
N ILE A 50 7.86 -12.70 0.10
CA ILE A 50 8.47 -13.43 1.23
C ILE A 50 9.44 -14.49 0.70
N GLN A 51 9.06 -15.22 -0.35
CA GLN A 51 9.94 -16.21 -0.98
C GLN A 51 11.20 -15.57 -1.56
N GLU A 52 11.06 -14.42 -2.21
CA GLU A 52 12.19 -13.65 -2.72
C GLU A 52 13.15 -13.20 -1.60
N LEU A 53 12.63 -12.76 -0.46
CA LEU A 53 13.45 -12.38 0.70
C LEU A 53 14.21 -13.59 1.27
N VAL A 54 13.61 -14.76 1.28
CA VAL A 54 14.27 -16.00 1.69
C VAL A 54 15.37 -16.39 0.71
N ASP A 55 15.11 -16.33 -0.59
CA ASP A 55 16.08 -16.62 -1.65
C ASP A 55 17.29 -15.67 -1.61
N ASN A 56 17.07 -14.40 -1.28
CA ASN A 56 18.12 -13.39 -1.09
C ASN A 56 18.81 -13.46 0.27
N LYS A 57 18.48 -14.44 1.11
CA LYS A 57 19.02 -14.64 2.47
C LYS A 57 18.82 -13.46 3.41
N LYS A 58 17.82 -12.62 3.17
CA LYS A 58 17.44 -11.51 4.04
C LYS A 58 16.60 -11.96 5.24
N VAL A 59 15.88 -13.07 5.08
CA VAL A 59 15.07 -13.71 6.12
C VAL A 59 15.46 -15.17 6.18
N LYS A 60 15.59 -15.71 7.39
CA LYS A 60 15.95 -17.12 7.61
C LYS A 60 14.70 -17.94 7.95
N ASP A 61 14.39 -18.06 9.23
CA ASP A 61 13.33 -18.94 9.73
C ASP A 61 12.11 -18.18 10.27
N GLU A 62 12.26 -16.90 10.55
CA GLU A 62 11.21 -16.08 11.15
C GLU A 62 11.14 -14.70 10.49
N LEU A 63 9.91 -14.26 10.21
CA LEU A 63 9.61 -12.93 9.71
C LEU A 63 8.69 -12.22 10.70
N ASP A 64 9.26 -11.43 11.59
CA ASP A 64 8.55 -10.60 12.55
C ASP A 64 8.09 -9.28 11.96
N PHE A 65 7.19 -8.61 12.66
CA PHE A 65 6.81 -7.24 12.34
C PHE A 65 8.01 -6.28 12.34
N ASN A 66 8.94 -6.43 13.27
CA ASN A 66 10.16 -5.62 13.32
C ASN A 66 11.03 -5.85 12.08
N SER A 67 11.19 -7.11 11.66
CA SER A 67 11.93 -7.46 10.44
C SER A 67 11.24 -6.89 9.19
N ILE A 68 9.93 -6.90 9.13
CA ILE A 68 9.15 -6.28 8.03
C ILE A 68 9.42 -4.78 7.95
N VAL A 69 9.46 -4.10 9.07
CA VAL A 69 9.78 -2.65 9.13
C VAL A 69 11.23 -2.38 8.71
N GLU A 70 12.18 -3.17 9.17
CA GLU A 70 13.60 -3.05 8.81
C GLU A 70 13.84 -3.27 7.31
N LEU A 71 13.13 -4.21 6.71
CA LEU A 71 13.17 -4.47 5.27
C LEU A 71 12.38 -3.46 4.44
N ARG A 72 11.76 -2.47 5.06
CA ARG A 72 10.96 -1.41 4.43
C ARG A 72 9.76 -1.92 3.64
N LEU A 73 9.21 -3.06 4.00
CA LEU A 73 7.98 -3.60 3.42
C LEU A 73 6.74 -2.91 3.97
N ALA A 74 6.82 -2.41 5.20
CA ALA A 74 5.77 -1.64 5.85
C ALA A 74 6.37 -0.59 6.78
N ARG A 75 5.59 0.41 7.13
CA ARG A 75 5.97 1.41 8.12
C ARG A 75 5.59 0.95 9.53
N LYS A 76 6.24 1.52 10.53
CA LYS A 76 6.02 1.20 11.94
C LYS A 76 4.56 1.35 12.40
N ASN A 77 3.83 2.28 11.79
CA ASN A 77 2.44 2.59 12.14
C ASN A 77 1.41 1.84 11.30
N GLU A 78 1.85 1.06 10.31
CA GLU A 78 0.96 0.36 9.40
C GLU A 78 0.59 -1.02 9.93
N LEU A 79 -0.61 -1.45 9.59
CA LEU A 79 -1.07 -2.81 9.81
C LEU A 79 -0.66 -3.67 8.62
N VAL A 80 -0.15 -4.86 8.86
CA VAL A 80 0.34 -5.77 7.82
C VAL A 80 -0.63 -6.92 7.61
N LYS A 81 -0.95 -7.19 6.35
CA LYS A 81 -1.75 -8.34 5.93
C LYS A 81 -0.99 -9.17 4.91
N ILE A 82 -0.88 -10.45 5.17
CA ILE A 82 -0.24 -11.38 4.23
C ILE A 82 -1.26 -11.88 3.22
N LEU A 83 -0.91 -11.76 1.95
CA LEU A 83 -1.76 -12.12 0.81
C LEU A 83 -1.22 -13.36 0.11
N GLY A 84 -2.11 -14.12 -0.52
CA GLY A 84 -1.80 -15.43 -1.08
C GLY A 84 -1.27 -15.48 -2.51
N ARG A 85 -0.82 -14.35 -3.09
CA ARG A 85 -0.25 -14.36 -4.44
C ARG A 85 1.14 -15.00 -4.43
N GLY A 86 1.39 -15.89 -5.37
CA GLY A 86 2.65 -16.58 -5.53
C GLY A 86 2.72 -17.88 -4.73
N GLU A 87 3.89 -18.50 -4.73
CA GLU A 87 4.16 -19.74 -4.02
C GLU A 87 5.22 -19.53 -2.94
N LEU A 88 4.98 -20.10 -1.77
CA LEU A 88 5.94 -20.14 -0.68
C LEU A 88 6.46 -21.58 -0.55
N LYS A 89 7.75 -21.77 -0.75
CA LYS A 89 8.42 -23.07 -0.64
C LYS A 89 9.20 -23.20 0.67
N ALA A 90 9.61 -22.10 1.25
CA ALA A 90 10.42 -22.08 2.46
C ALA A 90 9.55 -22.30 3.70
N LYS A 91 10.08 -23.06 4.66
CA LYS A 91 9.49 -23.19 5.98
C LYS A 91 9.85 -21.96 6.80
N ILE A 92 8.86 -21.13 7.07
CA ILE A 92 9.07 -19.85 7.76
C ILE A 92 7.91 -19.55 8.72
N LYS A 93 8.24 -18.99 9.87
CA LYS A 93 7.25 -18.45 10.80
C LYS A 93 6.99 -16.99 10.46
N VAL A 94 5.77 -16.66 10.11
CA VAL A 94 5.36 -15.30 9.73
C VAL A 94 4.42 -14.72 10.78
N THR A 95 4.78 -13.56 11.29
CA THR A 95 3.99 -12.81 12.26
C THR A 95 3.43 -11.55 11.61
N ALA A 96 2.12 -11.42 11.54
CA ALA A 96 1.44 -10.27 10.94
C ALA A 96 0.10 -10.00 11.62
N HIS A 97 -0.53 -8.86 11.30
CA HIS A 97 -1.80 -8.49 11.90
C HIS A 97 -2.97 -9.30 11.34
N LYS A 98 -2.92 -9.62 10.04
CA LYS A 98 -3.92 -10.47 9.38
C LYS A 98 -3.31 -11.33 8.29
N PHE A 99 -4.03 -12.40 7.96
CA PHE A 99 -3.70 -13.31 6.86
C PHE A 99 -4.97 -13.55 6.02
N THR A 100 -4.82 -13.72 4.71
CA THR A 100 -5.89 -14.29 3.89
C THR A 100 -5.94 -15.80 4.12
N ALA A 101 -7.09 -16.42 3.88
CA ALA A 101 -7.24 -17.87 4.03
C ALA A 101 -6.25 -18.66 3.14
N SER A 102 -6.07 -18.22 1.90
CA SER A 102 -5.11 -18.82 0.96
C SER A 102 -3.66 -18.67 1.43
N ALA A 103 -3.29 -17.49 1.96
CA ALA A 103 -1.94 -17.25 2.50
C ALA A 103 -1.65 -18.15 3.70
N LYS A 104 -2.59 -18.24 4.63
CA LYS A 104 -2.47 -19.09 5.81
C LYS A 104 -2.29 -20.56 5.43
N SER A 105 -3.13 -21.06 4.52
CA SER A 105 -3.05 -22.43 4.01
C SER A 105 -1.72 -22.72 3.31
N ALA A 106 -1.21 -21.78 2.52
CA ALA A 106 0.07 -21.92 1.83
C ALA A 106 1.26 -21.94 2.80
N ILE A 107 1.25 -21.11 3.84
CA ILE A 107 2.28 -21.08 4.87
C ILE A 107 2.31 -22.40 5.64
N GLU A 108 1.15 -22.90 6.05
CA GLU A 108 1.02 -24.17 6.77
C GLU A 108 1.42 -25.36 5.87
N ALA A 109 1.04 -25.35 4.59
CA ALA A 109 1.42 -26.39 3.62
C ALA A 109 2.93 -26.45 3.38
N ALA A 110 3.61 -25.31 3.44
CA ALA A 110 5.07 -25.24 3.37
C ALA A 110 5.78 -25.68 4.68
N GLY A 111 5.02 -26.01 5.71
CA GLY A 111 5.54 -26.41 7.02
C GLY A 111 5.87 -25.26 7.96
N GLY A 112 5.50 -24.05 7.59
CA GLY A 112 5.66 -22.86 8.41
C GLY A 112 4.52 -22.62 9.39
N GLU A 113 4.59 -21.53 10.11
CA GLU A 113 3.59 -21.11 11.07
C GLU A 113 3.13 -19.67 10.78
N ALA A 114 1.82 -19.43 10.85
CA ALA A 114 1.23 -18.11 10.73
C ALA A 114 0.75 -17.64 12.10
N VAL A 115 1.36 -16.58 12.63
CA VAL A 115 1.05 -16.01 13.94
C VAL A 115 0.38 -14.66 13.75
N THR A 116 -0.78 -14.47 14.37
CA THR A 116 -1.52 -13.21 14.35
C THR A 116 -1.16 -12.36 15.57
N LEU A 117 -0.82 -11.10 15.30
CA LEU A 117 -0.54 -10.10 16.34
C LEU A 117 -1.83 -9.61 17.01
#